data_2a022bc393fe77cf0fbeaf6108701b0f
#
_entry.id   2a022bc393fe77cf0fbeaf6108701b0f
#
_cell.length_a   1.000
_cell.length_b   1.000
_cell.length_c   1.000
_cell.angle_alpha   90.00
_cell.angle_beta   90.00
_cell.angle_gamma   90.00
#
_symmetry.space_group_name_H-M   'P 1'
#
loop_
_entity.id
_entity.type
_entity.pdbx_description
1 polymer ?
#
loop_
_entity_poly.entity_id
_entity_poly.type
_entity_poly.pdbx_seq_one_letter_code
_entity_poly.pdbx_strand_id
1 'polypeptide(L)'
;EIKKSPDNLSPFLKERYINLSISAQTLSRMVNACKDNKDDAIYYEKVMEESYKLYLENHKNVWKDFFKILISSKGHPILFHCTAGKDRTGIASYLVQSLCDVEENSIDESYLLSNDLLSSKEAVSEQQDTLKNPDKNVTPLMLSTLGRVKISYLNSAKNLVKEKYQSVKSYFLNELGFNNH
;
A
#
# COMPACT_ATOMS: atom_id res chain seq x y z
N GLU A 1 -5.26 3.97 12.15
CA GLU A 1 -6.23 2.88 11.82
C GLU A 1 -6.44 1.94 13.01
N ILE A 2 -5.42 1.39 13.62
CA ILE A 2 -5.55 0.46 14.78
C ILE A 2 -6.33 1.07 15.95
N LYS A 3 -6.23 2.38 16.19
CA LYS A 3 -7.03 3.05 17.23
C LYS A 3 -8.52 3.13 16.90
N LYS A 4 -8.88 3.11 15.59
CA LYS A 4 -10.27 3.20 15.12
C LYS A 4 -10.89 1.84 14.85
N SER A 5 -10.08 0.87 14.43
CA SER A 5 -10.48 -0.49 14.09
C SER A 5 -9.31 -1.43 14.39
N PRO A 6 -9.09 -1.80 15.65
CA PRO A 6 -8.00 -2.70 16.03
C PRO A 6 -8.25 -4.10 15.46
N ASP A 7 -7.17 -4.74 15.00
CA ASP A 7 -7.24 -6.14 14.61
C ASP A 7 -7.67 -7.01 15.79
N ASN A 8 -8.57 -7.95 15.53
CA ASN A 8 -9.00 -8.91 16.54
C ASN A 8 -7.97 -10.03 16.70
N LEU A 9 -6.85 -9.69 17.31
CA LEU A 9 -5.73 -10.60 17.47
C LEU A 9 -5.88 -11.47 18.72
N SER A 10 -5.50 -12.75 18.59
CA SER A 10 -5.36 -13.62 19.75
C SER A 10 -4.27 -13.07 20.70
N PRO A 11 -4.30 -13.39 22.01
CA PRO A 11 -3.28 -12.95 22.96
C PRO A 11 -1.86 -13.26 22.49
N PHE A 12 -1.64 -14.43 21.89
CA PHE A 12 -0.35 -14.85 21.33
C PHE A 12 0.16 -13.97 20.20
N LEU A 13 -0.72 -13.45 19.34
CA LEU A 13 -0.36 -12.56 18.23
C LEU A 13 -0.18 -11.11 18.71
N LYS A 14 -0.90 -10.68 19.74
CA LYS A 14 -0.78 -9.32 20.28
C LYS A 14 0.63 -8.96 20.71
N GLU A 15 1.33 -9.89 21.35
CA GLU A 15 2.71 -9.70 21.80
C GLU A 15 3.73 -9.59 20.65
N ARG A 16 3.34 -10.06 19.46
CA ARG A 16 4.18 -10.09 18.25
C ARG A 16 3.75 -9.08 17.20
N TYR A 17 2.73 -8.30 17.49
CA TYR A 17 2.21 -7.32 16.56
C TYR A 17 3.02 -6.03 16.60
N ILE A 18 3.48 -5.60 15.43
CA ILE A 18 4.21 -4.34 15.26
C ILE A 18 3.42 -3.45 14.30
N ASN A 19 3.07 -2.26 14.75
CA ASN A 19 2.37 -1.29 13.91
C ASN A 19 3.36 -0.37 13.18
N LEU A 20 3.40 -0.51 11.87
CA LEU A 20 4.17 0.34 10.96
C LEU A 20 3.21 1.18 10.11
N SER A 21 2.81 2.35 10.61
CA SER A 21 1.77 3.16 9.96
C SER A 21 2.31 3.97 8.77
N ILE A 22 1.67 3.79 7.62
CA ILE A 22 1.94 4.52 6.37
C ILE A 22 0.64 5.17 5.90
N SER A 23 0.67 6.46 5.55
CA SER A 23 -0.50 7.19 5.02
C SER A 23 -0.09 8.21 3.96
N ALA A 24 -0.88 8.31 2.89
CA ALA A 24 -0.80 9.39 1.90
C ALA A 24 -2.07 10.25 1.87
N GLN A 25 -2.94 10.07 2.86
CA GLN A 25 -4.24 10.78 2.94
C GLN A 25 -5.09 10.65 1.66
N THR A 26 -4.98 9.52 0.95
CA THR A 26 -5.58 9.28 -0.36
C THR A 26 -7.09 9.55 -0.37
N LEU A 27 -7.83 8.96 0.57
CA LEU A 27 -9.28 9.15 0.66
C LEU A 27 -9.63 10.62 0.95
N SER A 28 -8.94 11.29 1.86
CA SER A 28 -9.18 12.70 2.17
C SER A 28 -8.95 13.60 0.96
N ARG A 29 -7.95 13.30 0.15
CA ARG A 29 -7.66 14.02 -1.11
C ARG A 29 -8.80 13.85 -2.12
N MET A 30 -9.32 12.62 -2.29
CA MET A 30 -10.45 12.34 -3.17
C MET A 30 -11.74 13.03 -2.69
N VAL A 31 -12.05 12.94 -1.39
CA VAL A 31 -13.23 13.59 -0.80
C VAL A 31 -13.18 15.11 -0.97
N ASN A 32 -12.02 15.73 -0.78
CA ASN A 32 -11.88 17.17 -0.99
C ASN A 32 -12.09 17.55 -2.46
N ALA A 33 -11.55 16.77 -3.40
CA ALA A 33 -11.78 17.00 -4.83
C ALA A 33 -13.27 16.89 -5.21
N CYS A 34 -13.98 15.92 -4.66
CA CYS A 34 -15.41 15.78 -4.88
C CYS A 34 -16.20 17.01 -4.41
N LYS A 35 -15.84 17.59 -3.25
CA LYS A 35 -16.45 18.84 -2.76
C LYS A 35 -16.27 20.00 -3.74
N ASP A 36 -15.18 20.01 -4.49
CA ASP A 36 -14.88 20.99 -5.54
C ASP A 36 -15.52 20.61 -6.90
N ASN A 37 -16.55 19.74 -6.93
CA ASN A 37 -17.21 19.21 -8.14
C ASN A 37 -16.26 18.48 -9.11
N LYS A 38 -15.22 17.85 -8.59
CA LYS A 38 -14.24 17.06 -9.36
C LYS A 38 -14.39 15.56 -9.06
N ASP A 39 -15.61 15.02 -9.22
CA ASP A 39 -15.86 13.58 -9.18
C ASP A 39 -15.45 12.96 -10.53
N ASP A 40 -14.14 12.78 -10.72
CA ASP A 40 -13.51 12.38 -11.97
C ASP A 40 -12.59 11.18 -11.77
N ALA A 41 -12.81 10.13 -12.56
CA ALA A 41 -12.03 8.90 -12.53
C ALA A 41 -10.52 9.14 -12.82
N ILE A 42 -10.19 9.98 -13.81
CA ILE A 42 -8.81 10.30 -14.19
C ILE A 42 -8.11 11.02 -13.04
N TYR A 43 -8.82 11.93 -12.38
CA TYR A 43 -8.28 12.61 -11.21
C TYR A 43 -8.01 11.64 -10.06
N TYR A 44 -8.95 10.71 -9.77
CA TYR A 44 -8.76 9.74 -8.69
C TYR A 44 -7.63 8.75 -8.98
N GLU A 45 -7.45 8.35 -10.22
CA GLU A 45 -6.29 7.54 -10.62
C GLU A 45 -4.97 8.27 -10.39
N LYS A 46 -4.89 9.56 -10.74
CA LYS A 46 -3.72 10.39 -10.44
C LYS A 46 -3.46 10.52 -8.95
N VAL A 47 -4.52 10.63 -8.13
CA VAL A 47 -4.39 10.64 -6.67
C VAL A 47 -3.84 9.31 -6.17
N MET A 48 -4.23 8.18 -6.76
CA MET A 48 -3.67 6.87 -6.44
C MET A 48 -2.18 6.79 -6.82
N GLU A 49 -1.82 7.14 -8.04
CA GLU A 49 -0.44 7.15 -8.52
C GLU A 49 0.47 8.02 -7.63
N GLU A 50 0.01 9.21 -7.28
CA GLU A 50 0.72 10.10 -6.37
C GLU A 50 0.84 9.52 -4.96
N SER A 51 -0.19 8.84 -4.48
CA SER A 51 -0.17 8.18 -3.17
C SER A 51 0.91 7.11 -3.10
N TYR A 52 1.14 6.34 -4.17
CA TYR A 52 2.19 5.33 -4.22
C TYR A 52 3.59 5.93 -4.11
N LYS A 53 3.83 7.10 -4.73
CA LYS A 53 5.08 7.84 -4.55
C LYS A 53 5.25 8.33 -3.12
N LEU A 54 4.20 8.92 -2.54
CA LEU A 54 4.21 9.43 -1.17
C LEU A 54 4.40 8.31 -0.12
N TYR A 55 3.91 7.10 -0.36
CA TYR A 55 4.20 5.95 0.51
C TYR A 55 5.69 5.68 0.62
N LEU A 56 6.45 5.83 -0.45
CA LEU A 56 7.90 5.64 -0.45
C LEU A 56 8.66 6.84 0.12
N GLU A 57 8.31 8.06 -0.31
CA GLU A 57 9.09 9.25 0.04
C GLU A 57 8.88 9.71 1.48
N ASN A 58 7.63 9.72 1.94
CA ASN A 58 7.30 10.31 3.23
C ASN A 58 7.46 9.35 4.41
N HIS A 59 7.74 8.06 4.15
CA HIS A 59 7.77 7.02 5.17
C HIS A 59 9.06 6.21 5.19
N LYS A 60 10.19 6.80 4.80
CA LYS A 60 11.50 6.12 4.75
C LYS A 60 11.87 5.45 6.08
N ASN A 61 11.61 6.11 7.21
CA ASN A 61 11.87 5.52 8.53
C ASN A 61 11.03 4.27 8.78
N VAL A 62 9.76 4.27 8.33
CA VAL A 62 8.87 3.12 8.46
C VAL A 62 9.37 1.95 7.61
N TRP A 63 9.81 2.23 6.37
CA TRP A 63 10.42 1.22 5.51
C TRP A 63 11.73 0.69 6.09
N LYS A 64 12.56 1.56 6.68
CA LYS A 64 13.76 1.13 7.39
C LYS A 64 13.43 0.17 8.52
N ASP A 65 12.44 0.47 9.35
CA ASP A 65 12.03 -0.39 10.45
C ASP A 65 11.40 -1.71 9.94
N PHE A 66 10.61 -1.67 8.86
CA PHE A 66 10.10 -2.86 8.19
C PHE A 66 11.23 -3.82 7.78
N PHE A 67 12.27 -3.30 7.11
CA PHE A 67 13.40 -4.13 6.70
C PHE A 67 14.25 -4.61 7.87
N LYS A 68 14.42 -3.82 8.92
CA LYS A 68 15.07 -4.30 10.15
C LYS A 68 14.34 -5.50 10.77
N ILE A 69 13.01 -5.47 10.79
CA ILE A 69 12.19 -6.57 11.28
C ILE A 69 12.38 -7.81 10.39
N LEU A 70 12.33 -7.65 9.07
CA LEU A 70 12.56 -8.75 8.12
C LEU A 70 13.94 -9.38 8.31
N ILE A 71 14.99 -8.58 8.42
CA ILE A 71 16.36 -9.08 8.63
C ILE A 71 16.50 -9.77 9.99
N SER A 72 15.92 -9.18 11.05
CA SER A 72 16.00 -9.74 12.40
C SER A 72 15.22 -11.05 12.57
N SER A 73 14.28 -11.33 11.68
CA SER A 73 13.50 -12.58 11.70
C SER A 73 14.34 -13.83 11.40
N LYS A 74 15.52 -13.65 10.77
CA LYS A 74 16.44 -14.76 10.42
C LYS A 74 15.74 -15.90 9.66
N GLY A 75 14.81 -15.55 8.77
CA GLY A 75 14.04 -16.51 7.97
C GLY A 75 12.79 -17.08 8.64
N HIS A 76 12.44 -16.64 9.85
CA HIS A 76 11.15 -17.00 10.43
C HIS A 76 10.00 -16.31 9.65
N PRO A 77 8.85 -16.97 9.48
CA PRO A 77 7.71 -16.42 8.78
C PRO A 77 7.24 -15.10 9.39
N ILE A 78 7.01 -14.10 8.52
CA ILE A 78 6.41 -12.82 8.87
C ILE A 78 5.17 -12.62 8.03
N LEU A 79 4.07 -12.27 8.68
CA LEU A 79 2.87 -11.77 8.02
C LEU A 79 2.86 -10.24 8.09
N PHE A 80 2.74 -9.59 6.95
CA PHE A 80 2.52 -8.14 6.89
C PHE A 80 1.29 -7.82 6.06
N HIS A 81 0.54 -6.83 6.48
CA HIS A 81 -0.69 -6.40 5.82
C HIS A 81 -0.93 -4.89 6.00
N CYS A 82 -1.81 -4.33 5.22
CA CYS A 82 -2.41 -3.03 5.45
C CYS A 82 -3.91 -3.21 5.66
N THR A 83 -4.75 -2.22 5.35
CA THR A 83 -6.21 -2.35 5.51
C THR A 83 -6.80 -3.38 4.54
N ALA A 84 -6.59 -3.19 3.24
CA ALA A 84 -7.10 -4.09 2.20
C ALA A 84 -6.05 -5.09 1.66
N GLY A 85 -4.83 -5.07 2.15
CA GLY A 85 -3.77 -5.98 1.72
C GLY A 85 -3.26 -5.77 0.29
N LYS A 86 -3.51 -4.61 -0.35
CA LYS A 86 -3.21 -4.39 -1.77
C LYS A 86 -2.20 -3.27 -2.04
N ASP A 87 -2.44 -2.04 -1.60
CA ASP A 87 -1.63 -0.88 -1.99
C ASP A 87 -0.31 -0.83 -1.22
N ARG A 88 -0.34 -0.55 0.08
CA ARG A 88 0.86 -0.49 0.95
C ARG A 88 1.55 -1.84 1.04
N THR A 89 0.77 -2.92 1.12
CA THR A 89 1.26 -4.30 1.07
C THR A 89 1.89 -4.62 -0.28
N GLY A 90 1.27 -4.17 -1.38
CA GLY A 90 1.83 -4.32 -2.74
C GLY A 90 3.18 -3.63 -2.90
N ILE A 91 3.35 -2.41 -2.34
CA ILE A 91 4.67 -1.75 -2.33
C ILE A 91 5.67 -2.52 -1.47
N ALA A 92 5.29 -3.01 -0.28
CA ALA A 92 6.16 -3.83 0.55
C ALA A 92 6.63 -5.09 -0.20
N SER A 93 5.69 -5.77 -0.87
CA SER A 93 5.99 -6.95 -1.69
C SER A 93 6.91 -6.62 -2.86
N TYR A 94 6.65 -5.52 -3.58
CA TYR A 94 7.51 -5.04 -4.66
C TYR A 94 8.95 -4.81 -4.18
N LEU A 95 9.11 -4.10 -3.06
CA LEU A 95 10.45 -3.82 -2.52
C LEU A 95 11.19 -5.11 -2.14
N VAL A 96 10.52 -6.04 -1.45
CA VAL A 96 11.11 -7.31 -1.03
C VAL A 96 11.45 -8.18 -2.23
N GLN A 97 10.51 -8.38 -3.16
CA GLN A 97 10.72 -9.21 -4.35
C GLN A 97 11.84 -8.65 -5.24
N SER A 98 11.92 -7.32 -5.41
CA SER A 98 12.99 -6.68 -6.17
C SER A 98 14.37 -6.87 -5.51
N LEU A 99 14.46 -6.87 -4.17
CA LEU A 99 15.72 -7.16 -3.46
C LEU A 99 16.12 -8.65 -3.51
N CYS A 100 15.14 -9.52 -3.80
CA CYS A 100 15.37 -10.95 -4.03
C CYS A 100 15.56 -11.30 -5.52
N ASP A 101 15.78 -10.31 -6.37
CA ASP A 101 16.00 -10.45 -7.83
C ASP A 101 14.86 -11.19 -8.56
N VAL A 102 13.62 -11.06 -8.07
CA VAL A 102 12.44 -11.57 -8.78
C VAL A 102 12.20 -10.74 -10.04
N GLU A 103 11.89 -11.41 -11.15
CA GLU A 103 11.60 -10.77 -12.42
C GLU A 103 10.43 -9.78 -12.33
N GLU A 104 10.56 -8.65 -13.02
CA GLU A 104 9.60 -7.55 -12.96
C GLU A 104 8.18 -7.98 -13.37
N ASN A 105 8.04 -8.81 -14.40
CA ASN A 105 6.75 -9.33 -14.83
C ASN A 105 6.07 -10.17 -13.74
N SER A 106 6.83 -10.99 -13.01
CA SER A 106 6.31 -11.80 -11.91
C SER A 106 5.86 -10.94 -10.73
N ILE A 107 6.56 -9.83 -10.46
CA ILE A 107 6.15 -8.83 -9.46
C ILE A 107 4.83 -8.20 -9.87
N ASP A 108 4.68 -7.82 -11.13
CA ASP A 108 3.47 -7.18 -11.66
C ASP A 108 2.27 -8.12 -11.63
N GLU A 109 2.44 -9.36 -12.04
CA GLU A 109 1.40 -10.40 -11.97
C GLU A 109 0.96 -10.66 -10.53
N SER A 110 1.91 -10.81 -9.60
CA SER A 110 1.64 -10.98 -8.18
C SER A 110 0.85 -9.81 -7.58
N TYR A 111 1.19 -8.59 -7.97
CA TYR A 111 0.47 -7.40 -7.54
C TYR A 111 -0.97 -7.36 -8.08
N LEU A 112 -1.15 -7.64 -9.38
CA LEU A 112 -2.46 -7.60 -10.04
C LEU A 112 -3.40 -8.71 -9.57
N LEU A 113 -2.88 -9.83 -9.05
CA LEU A 113 -3.67 -10.91 -8.44
C LEU A 113 -4.56 -10.42 -7.28
N SER A 114 -4.21 -9.30 -6.66
CA SER A 114 -5.05 -8.65 -5.65
C SER A 114 -6.47 -8.33 -6.16
N ASN A 115 -6.65 -8.08 -7.46
CA ASN A 115 -7.97 -7.78 -8.04
C ASN A 115 -8.89 -9.01 -8.01
N ASP A 116 -8.36 -10.21 -8.22
CA ASP A 116 -9.13 -11.45 -8.21
C ASP A 116 -9.61 -11.76 -6.79
N LEU A 117 -8.72 -11.57 -5.81
CA LEU A 117 -9.02 -11.78 -4.40
C LEU A 117 -10.04 -10.76 -3.85
N LEU A 118 -9.97 -9.50 -4.32
CA LEU A 118 -10.88 -8.42 -3.92
C LEU A 118 -12.24 -8.49 -4.63
N SER A 119 -12.42 -9.36 -5.60
CA SER A 119 -13.71 -9.62 -6.25
C SER A 119 -14.60 -10.59 -5.47
N SER A 120 -14.17 -11.05 -4.30
CA SER A 120 -14.96 -11.92 -3.44
C SER A 120 -16.28 -11.25 -3.01
N LYS A 121 -17.30 -12.08 -2.71
CA LYS A 121 -18.61 -11.57 -2.25
C LYS A 121 -18.51 -10.74 -0.98
N GLU A 122 -17.61 -11.12 -0.09
CA GLU A 122 -17.32 -10.43 1.17
C GLU A 122 -16.76 -9.03 0.93
N ALA A 123 -15.74 -8.90 0.07
CA ALA A 123 -15.14 -7.62 -0.27
C ALA A 123 -16.14 -6.67 -0.96
N VAL A 124 -16.99 -7.20 -1.83
CA VAL A 124 -18.07 -6.42 -2.49
C VAL A 124 -19.10 -5.95 -1.46
N SER A 125 -19.48 -6.80 -0.49
CA SER A 125 -20.40 -6.44 0.59
C SER A 125 -19.86 -5.29 1.45
N GLU A 126 -18.59 -5.35 1.86
CA GLU A 126 -17.95 -4.27 2.63
C GLU A 126 -17.90 -2.93 1.87
N GLN A 127 -17.69 -2.97 0.56
CA GLN A 127 -17.76 -1.78 -0.28
C GLN A 127 -19.18 -1.19 -0.31
N GLN A 128 -20.21 -2.03 -0.46
CA GLN A 128 -21.61 -1.61 -0.43
C GLN A 128 -22.01 -0.99 0.91
N ASP A 129 -21.55 -1.55 2.03
CA ASP A 129 -21.83 -1.01 3.36
C ASP A 129 -21.12 0.33 3.59
N THR A 130 -19.97 0.54 2.97
CA THR A 130 -19.28 1.82 2.98
C THR A 130 -20.08 2.91 2.25
N LEU A 131 -20.74 2.59 1.16
CA LEU A 131 -21.64 3.52 0.42
C LEU A 131 -22.87 3.90 1.22
N LYS A 132 -23.39 3.02 2.07
CA LYS A 132 -24.58 3.28 2.89
C LYS A 132 -24.30 4.24 4.05
N ASN A 133 -23.04 4.55 4.33
CA ASN A 133 -22.66 5.45 5.42
C ASN A 133 -22.51 6.90 4.91
N PRO A 134 -23.51 7.78 5.14
CA PRO A 134 -23.51 9.14 4.62
C PRO A 134 -22.40 10.03 5.21
N ASP A 135 -21.84 9.67 6.38
CA ASP A 135 -20.79 10.44 7.03
C ASP A 135 -19.43 10.35 6.32
N LYS A 136 -19.26 9.38 5.42
CA LYS A 136 -17.98 9.16 4.74
C LYS A 136 -17.78 10.01 3.48
N ASN A 137 -18.82 10.65 2.95
CA ASN A 137 -18.75 11.43 1.70
C ASN A 137 -17.99 10.69 0.56
N VAL A 138 -18.23 9.38 0.42
CA VAL A 138 -17.56 8.51 -0.55
C VAL A 138 -18.50 8.23 -1.70
N THR A 139 -18.07 8.53 -2.93
CA THR A 139 -18.87 8.26 -4.14
C THR A 139 -18.63 6.83 -4.64
N PRO A 140 -19.55 6.26 -5.46
CA PRO A 140 -19.33 4.99 -6.13
C PRO A 140 -18.04 4.98 -6.98
N LEU A 141 -17.71 6.12 -7.60
CA LEU A 141 -16.52 6.28 -8.41
C LEU A 141 -15.25 6.22 -7.57
N MET A 142 -15.23 6.87 -6.40
CA MET A 142 -14.12 6.73 -5.44
C MET A 142 -13.94 5.28 -5.01
N LEU A 143 -15.02 4.57 -4.68
CA LEU A 143 -14.94 3.18 -4.25
C LEU A 143 -14.44 2.26 -5.37
N SER A 144 -14.89 2.45 -6.60
CA SER A 144 -14.43 1.66 -7.74
C SER A 144 -12.91 1.86 -7.98
N THR A 145 -12.41 3.09 -7.79
CA THR A 145 -10.98 3.40 -7.91
C THR A 145 -10.19 2.84 -6.74
N LEU A 146 -10.69 3.03 -5.51
CA LEU A 146 -10.04 2.53 -4.29
C LEU A 146 -10.16 1.01 -4.13
N GLY A 147 -11.15 0.37 -4.75
CA GLY A 147 -11.42 -1.06 -4.61
C GLY A 147 -10.49 -1.95 -5.44
N ARG A 148 -9.80 -1.41 -6.43
CA ARG A 148 -8.95 -2.16 -7.35
C ARG A 148 -7.53 -1.64 -7.37
N VAL A 149 -6.60 -2.47 -7.83
CA VAL A 149 -5.25 -2.04 -8.19
C VAL A 149 -5.13 -1.92 -9.71
N LYS A 150 -4.30 -0.99 -10.16
CA LYS A 150 -3.89 -0.83 -11.56
C LYS A 150 -2.38 -0.85 -11.62
N ILE A 151 -1.84 -1.42 -12.70
CA ILE A 151 -0.39 -1.47 -12.88
C ILE A 151 0.23 -0.06 -12.93
N SER A 152 -0.53 0.95 -13.38
CA SER A 152 -0.07 2.34 -13.39
C SER A 152 0.27 2.86 -11.98
N TYR A 153 -0.45 2.39 -10.95
CA TYR A 153 -0.18 2.77 -9.56
C TYR A 153 1.18 2.24 -9.09
N LEU A 154 1.44 0.95 -9.32
CA LEU A 154 2.74 0.36 -8.99
C LEU A 154 3.86 0.97 -9.84
N ASN A 155 3.62 1.19 -11.13
CA ASN A 155 4.58 1.81 -12.04
C ASN A 155 4.95 3.24 -11.58
N SER A 156 4.05 3.99 -10.98
CA SER A 156 4.37 5.30 -10.43
C SER A 156 5.43 5.22 -9.32
N ALA A 157 5.35 4.19 -8.46
CA ALA A 157 6.36 3.92 -7.44
C ALA A 157 7.68 3.41 -8.04
N LYS A 158 7.60 2.49 -9.03
CA LYS A 158 8.78 1.98 -9.74
C LYS A 158 9.54 3.09 -10.47
N ASN A 159 8.83 3.97 -11.17
CA ASN A 159 9.42 5.11 -11.88
C ASN A 159 10.09 6.07 -10.90
N LEU A 160 9.45 6.39 -9.78
CA LEU A 160 10.06 7.21 -8.73
C LEU A 160 11.37 6.57 -8.24
N VAL A 161 11.37 5.27 -7.97
CA VAL A 161 12.58 4.56 -7.52
C VAL A 161 13.67 4.62 -8.58
N LYS A 162 13.32 4.39 -9.85
CA LYS A 162 14.26 4.42 -10.97
C LYS A 162 14.84 5.82 -11.19
N GLU A 163 14.01 6.85 -11.19
CA GLU A 163 14.42 8.24 -11.49
C GLU A 163 15.22 8.85 -10.35
N LYS A 164 14.81 8.62 -9.11
CA LYS A 164 15.39 9.29 -7.95
C LYS A 164 16.48 8.48 -7.25
N TYR A 165 16.36 7.17 -7.25
CA TYR A 165 17.25 6.28 -6.52
C TYR A 165 17.95 5.24 -7.39
N GLN A 166 17.72 5.23 -8.71
CA GLN A 166 18.29 4.32 -9.71
C GLN A 166 17.78 2.88 -9.60
N SER A 167 17.61 2.34 -8.41
CA SER A 167 17.12 0.98 -8.16
C SER A 167 16.57 0.82 -6.74
N VAL A 168 15.78 -0.24 -6.51
CA VAL A 168 15.34 -0.63 -5.16
C VAL A 168 16.53 -0.95 -4.26
N LYS A 169 17.57 -1.58 -4.80
CA LYS A 169 18.80 -1.88 -4.06
C LYS A 169 19.50 -0.59 -3.60
N SER A 170 19.62 0.41 -4.47
CA SER A 170 20.19 1.71 -4.12
C SER A 170 19.32 2.46 -3.09
N TYR A 171 17.99 2.41 -3.25
CA TYR A 171 17.04 2.94 -2.25
C TYR A 171 17.24 2.28 -0.88
N PHE A 172 17.32 0.95 -0.84
CA PHE A 172 17.54 0.18 0.39
C PHE A 172 18.88 0.52 1.05
N LEU A 173 19.98 0.51 0.29
CA LEU A 173 21.32 0.73 0.83
C LEU A 173 21.52 2.19 1.26
N ASN A 174 21.20 3.15 0.41
CA ASN A 174 21.58 4.55 0.58
C ASN A 174 20.51 5.35 1.32
N GLU A 175 19.25 5.24 0.91
CA GLU A 175 18.17 6.04 1.51
C GLU A 175 17.67 5.47 2.83
N LEU A 176 17.58 4.13 2.93
CA LEU A 176 17.21 3.48 4.18
C LEU A 176 18.41 3.21 5.09
N GLY A 177 19.63 3.39 4.60
CA GLY A 177 20.86 3.34 5.39
C GLY A 177 21.31 1.93 5.77
N PHE A 178 21.21 0.96 4.84
CA PHE A 178 21.70 -0.42 5.02
C PHE A 178 23.05 -0.68 4.35
N ASN A 179 23.79 0.36 3.98
CA ASN A 179 25.09 0.26 3.28
C ASN A 179 26.28 -0.10 4.17
N ASN A 180 26.10 -0.25 5.48
CA ASN A 180 27.17 -0.49 6.46
C ASN A 180 27.01 -1.83 7.22
N HIS A 181 26.36 -2.82 6.60
CA HIS A 181 26.14 -4.13 7.24
C HIS A 181 26.55 -5.27 6.35
#